data_366bbb54b370b2436ea9fa64e3b9c2e2
#
_entry.id   366bbb54b370b2436ea9fa64e3b9c2e2
#
_cell.length_a   1.000
_cell.length_b   1.000
_cell.length_c   1.000
_cell.angle_alpha   90.00
_cell.angle_beta   90.00
_cell.angle_gamma   90.00
#
_symmetry.space_group_name_H-M   'P 1'
#
loop_
_entity.id
_entity.type
_entity.pdbx_description
1 polymer ?
#
loop_
_entity_poly.entity_id
_entity_poly.type
_entity_poly.pdbx_seq_one_letter_code
_entity_poly.pdbx_strand_id
1 'polypeptide(L)'
;IHFIEDILPGYFWIFPLSDKRFNIGVGMLLADMDNQSIKLKEMLDWVVNESFLAERFSDAKAIPNTRKGWMLPMGSPRGLSLNPRKNFVKGCVLVGDAASLIDPFTGEGIGNALVSGKLTVKYPVIDEITGVEYQTELWDMIGEELTNSHRLQKMLKRRRLMNFFFRKASRKPALQEVLTDMLHNKESQGSFRSKWFWIKSLLF
;
A
#
# COMPACT_ATOMS: atom_id res chain seq x y z
N ILE A 1 5.19 10.91 -3.35
CA ILE A 1 4.33 10.00 -4.12
C ILE A 1 3.44 10.85 -5.01
N HIS A 2 3.25 10.42 -6.27
CA HIS A 2 2.44 11.11 -7.26
C HIS A 2 1.37 10.16 -7.82
N PHE A 3 0.12 10.58 -7.78
CA PHE A 3 -0.98 9.90 -8.45
C PHE A 3 -1.19 10.56 -9.81
N ILE A 4 -0.76 9.91 -10.86
CA ILE A 4 -0.82 10.39 -12.25
C ILE A 4 -1.98 9.69 -12.93
N GLU A 5 -2.82 10.43 -13.67
CA GLU A 5 -4.06 9.88 -14.25
C GLU A 5 -3.82 8.65 -15.11
N ASP A 6 -2.77 8.67 -15.92
CA ASP A 6 -2.40 7.57 -16.83
C ASP A 6 -1.85 6.32 -16.12
N ILE A 7 -1.52 6.44 -14.83
CA ILE A 7 -1.01 5.33 -14.00
C ILE A 7 -2.06 4.82 -13.01
N LEU A 8 -3.18 5.55 -12.83
CA LEU A 8 -4.19 5.13 -11.85
C LEU A 8 -4.80 3.76 -12.19
N PRO A 9 -5.01 2.91 -11.19
CA PRO A 9 -4.92 3.14 -9.75
C PRO A 9 -3.53 2.91 -9.13
N GLY A 10 -2.48 2.87 -9.92
CA GLY A 10 -1.10 2.86 -9.46
C GLY A 10 -0.59 4.25 -9.05
N TYR A 11 0.68 4.33 -8.71
CA TYR A 11 1.34 5.57 -8.34
C TYR A 11 2.82 5.57 -8.76
N PHE A 12 3.39 6.77 -8.85
CA PHE A 12 4.80 7.01 -9.06
C PHE A 12 5.42 7.56 -7.77
N TRP A 13 6.63 7.11 -7.42
CA TRP A 13 7.35 7.61 -6.24
C TRP A 13 8.70 8.21 -6.58
N ILE A 14 9.11 9.17 -5.77
CA ILE A 14 10.46 9.74 -5.73
C ILE A 14 10.91 9.70 -4.27
N PHE A 15 11.82 8.81 -3.93
CA PHE A 15 12.37 8.70 -2.58
C PHE A 15 13.81 9.23 -2.57
N PRO A 16 14.08 10.30 -1.82
CA PRO A 16 15.42 10.83 -1.70
C PRO A 16 16.34 9.84 -0.97
N LEU A 17 17.54 9.72 -1.45
CA LEU A 17 18.63 8.96 -0.85
C LEU A 17 19.78 9.91 -0.52
N SER A 18 20.88 9.40 0.05
CA SER A 18 22.12 10.15 0.22
C SER A 18 22.74 10.58 -1.11
N ASP A 19 23.63 11.55 -1.07
CA ASP A 19 24.48 11.97 -2.20
C ASP A 19 23.72 12.43 -3.45
N LYS A 20 22.64 13.19 -3.25
CA LYS A 20 21.79 13.72 -4.33
C LYS A 20 21.20 12.62 -5.23
N ARG A 21 21.07 11.40 -4.70
CA ARG A 21 20.44 10.29 -5.41
C ARG A 21 18.97 10.17 -5.01
N PHE A 22 18.20 9.57 -5.90
CA PHE A 22 16.78 9.29 -5.70
C PHE A 22 16.48 7.87 -6.15
N ASN A 23 15.65 7.17 -5.39
CA ASN A 23 14.96 5.98 -5.86
C ASN A 23 13.62 6.41 -6.44
N ILE A 24 13.40 6.11 -7.70
CA ILE A 24 12.14 6.39 -8.40
C ILE A 24 11.53 5.10 -8.91
N GLY A 25 10.23 5.06 -9.00
CA GLY A 25 9.56 3.91 -9.60
C GLY A 25 8.07 4.11 -9.73
N VAL A 26 7.47 3.15 -10.41
CA VAL A 26 6.03 3.09 -10.64
C VAL A 26 5.53 1.72 -10.19
N GLY A 27 4.40 1.70 -9.50
CA GLY A 27 3.74 0.50 -9.02
C GLY A 27 2.27 0.48 -9.39
N MET A 28 1.77 -0.70 -9.76
CA MET A 28 0.37 -0.94 -10.08
C MET A 28 -0.01 -2.38 -9.75
N LEU A 29 -1.28 -2.63 -9.48
CA LEU A 29 -1.79 -4.00 -9.33
C LEU A 29 -1.74 -4.74 -10.66
N LEU A 30 -1.31 -6.00 -10.65
CA LEU A 30 -1.24 -6.85 -11.85
C LEU A 30 -2.56 -6.87 -12.62
N ALA A 31 -3.69 -7.10 -11.92
CA ALA A 31 -5.01 -7.12 -12.55
C ALA A 31 -5.38 -5.81 -13.27
N ASP A 32 -4.87 -4.67 -12.81
CA ASP A 32 -5.12 -3.38 -13.44
C ASP A 32 -4.15 -3.14 -14.61
N MET A 33 -2.92 -3.67 -14.54
CA MET A 33 -1.98 -3.68 -15.67
C MET A 33 -2.53 -4.49 -16.85
N ASP A 34 -3.01 -5.70 -16.59
CA ASP A 34 -3.57 -6.59 -17.61
C ASP A 34 -4.80 -5.95 -18.28
N ASN A 35 -5.71 -5.38 -17.48
CA ASN A 35 -6.92 -4.73 -17.99
C ASN A 35 -6.63 -3.48 -18.83
N GLN A 36 -5.51 -2.80 -18.62
CA GLN A 36 -5.14 -1.57 -19.32
C GLN A 36 -4.00 -1.78 -20.33
N SER A 37 -3.49 -3.00 -20.46
CA SER A 37 -2.30 -3.33 -21.29
C SER A 37 -1.07 -2.47 -20.97
N ILE A 38 -0.90 -2.10 -19.70
CA ILE A 38 0.19 -1.24 -19.22
C ILE A 38 1.45 -2.06 -18.97
N LYS A 39 2.56 -1.59 -19.50
CA LYS A 39 3.90 -2.08 -19.16
C LYS A 39 4.61 -1.08 -18.25
N LEU A 40 4.84 -1.44 -17.01
CA LEU A 40 5.46 -0.53 -16.01
C LEU A 40 6.81 0.05 -16.45
N LYS A 41 7.56 -0.69 -17.26
CA LYS A 41 8.83 -0.19 -17.79
C LYS A 41 8.63 1.00 -18.73
N GLU A 42 7.70 0.89 -19.66
CA GLU A 42 7.36 1.95 -20.61
C GLU A 42 6.74 3.14 -19.88
N MET A 43 5.90 2.86 -18.88
CA MET A 43 5.29 3.90 -18.05
C MET A 43 6.32 4.69 -17.24
N LEU A 44 7.33 4.02 -16.67
CA LEU A 44 8.40 4.70 -15.96
C LEU A 44 9.21 5.62 -16.91
N ASP A 45 9.52 5.13 -18.12
CA ASP A 45 10.22 5.94 -19.14
C ASP A 45 9.39 7.16 -19.55
N TRP A 46 8.08 6.97 -19.76
CA TRP A 46 7.17 8.07 -20.08
C TRP A 46 7.09 9.11 -18.95
N VAL A 47 6.98 8.68 -17.68
CA VAL A 47 6.93 9.64 -16.55
C VAL A 47 8.16 10.51 -16.49
N VAL A 48 9.34 9.92 -16.69
CA VAL A 48 10.63 10.61 -16.55
C VAL A 48 10.92 11.53 -17.73
N ASN A 49 10.47 11.17 -18.95
CA ASN A 49 10.87 11.87 -20.16
C ASN A 49 9.76 12.76 -20.77
N GLU A 50 8.48 12.45 -20.54
CA GLU A 50 7.38 13.03 -21.32
C GLU A 50 6.25 13.62 -20.44
N SER A 51 6.11 13.17 -19.17
CA SER A 51 5.05 13.68 -18.30
C SER A 51 5.32 15.09 -17.80
N PHE A 52 4.35 15.67 -17.10
CA PHE A 52 4.52 16.97 -16.41
C PHE A 52 5.63 16.96 -15.34
N LEU A 53 6.16 15.80 -14.96
CA LEU A 53 7.31 15.66 -14.07
C LEU A 53 8.65 15.63 -14.79
N ALA A 54 8.68 15.54 -16.12
CA ALA A 54 9.90 15.36 -16.91
C ALA A 54 10.94 16.46 -16.66
N GLU A 55 10.51 17.72 -16.50
CA GLU A 55 11.40 18.83 -16.18
C GLU A 55 12.22 18.61 -14.91
N ARG A 56 11.65 17.92 -13.92
CA ARG A 56 12.35 17.58 -12.65
C ARG A 56 13.51 16.61 -12.84
N PHE A 57 13.57 15.93 -13.97
CA PHE A 57 14.58 14.92 -14.30
C PHE A 57 15.51 15.37 -15.43
N SER A 58 15.41 16.64 -15.89
CA SER A 58 16.15 17.15 -17.05
C SER A 58 17.68 17.02 -16.94
N ASP A 59 18.21 17.12 -15.73
CA ASP A 59 19.64 16.97 -15.41
C ASP A 59 19.96 15.64 -14.70
N ALA A 60 18.95 14.81 -14.44
CA ALA A 60 19.13 13.54 -13.76
C ALA A 60 19.71 12.47 -14.70
N LYS A 61 20.58 11.62 -14.16
CA LYS A 61 21.16 10.50 -14.88
C LYS A 61 20.82 9.19 -14.20
N ALA A 62 20.29 8.25 -14.99
CA ALA A 62 20.03 6.91 -14.49
C ALA A 62 21.36 6.22 -14.13
N ILE A 63 21.43 5.60 -12.97
CA ILE A 63 22.56 4.78 -12.57
C ILE A 63 22.47 3.44 -13.34
N PRO A 64 23.50 3.06 -14.11
CA PRO A 64 23.45 1.84 -14.91
C PRO A 64 23.15 0.59 -14.07
N ASN A 65 22.40 -0.34 -14.63
CA ASN A 65 22.08 -1.65 -14.04
C ASN A 65 21.30 -1.61 -12.69
N THR A 66 20.72 -0.47 -12.31
CA THR A 66 19.92 -0.36 -11.07
C THR A 66 18.42 -0.59 -11.28
N ARG A 67 17.95 -0.58 -12.55
CA ARG A 67 16.52 -0.76 -12.85
C ARG A 67 16.10 -2.20 -12.62
N LYS A 68 15.12 -2.38 -11.72
CA LYS A 68 14.58 -3.70 -11.35
C LYS A 68 13.06 -3.64 -11.30
N GLY A 69 12.40 -4.72 -11.69
CA GLY A 69 10.99 -4.95 -11.44
C GLY A 69 10.82 -6.04 -10.37
N TRP A 70 9.82 -5.88 -9.53
CA TRP A 70 9.51 -6.85 -8.48
C TRP A 70 8.00 -6.94 -8.27
N MET A 71 7.52 -8.13 -7.91
CA MET A 71 6.13 -8.33 -7.49
C MET A 71 6.04 -8.29 -5.98
N LEU A 72 5.16 -7.42 -5.47
CA LEU A 72 4.88 -7.31 -4.05
C LEU A 72 3.68 -8.19 -3.67
N PRO A 73 3.83 -9.14 -2.75
CA PRO A 73 2.74 -9.98 -2.26
C PRO A 73 1.86 -9.19 -1.29
N MET A 74 0.88 -8.48 -1.83
CA MET A 74 -0.02 -7.63 -1.06
C MET A 74 -0.84 -8.43 -0.04
N GLY A 75 -1.00 -7.86 1.14
CA GLY A 75 -1.88 -8.35 2.18
C GLY A 75 -3.31 -8.45 1.65
N SER A 76 -3.87 -9.64 1.70
CA SER A 76 -5.26 -9.86 1.31
C SER A 76 -6.10 -10.07 2.56
N PRO A 77 -7.15 -9.28 2.77
CA PRO A 77 -8.09 -9.47 3.88
C PRO A 77 -9.00 -10.69 3.68
N ARG A 78 -8.64 -11.62 2.79
CA ARG A 78 -9.40 -12.86 2.65
C ARG A 78 -9.47 -13.54 4.00
N GLY A 79 -10.61 -13.36 4.64
CA GLY A 79 -10.93 -14.16 5.78
C GLY A 79 -10.73 -13.53 7.14
N LEU A 80 -10.63 -12.22 7.27
CA LEU A 80 -10.88 -11.60 8.59
C LEU A 80 -12.25 -11.97 9.15
N SER A 81 -13.19 -12.40 8.31
CA SER A 81 -14.51 -12.82 8.74
C SER A 81 -14.71 -14.33 8.83
N LEU A 82 -14.01 -15.18 8.08
CA LEU A 82 -14.39 -16.60 7.97
C LEU A 82 -13.24 -17.61 7.88
N ASN A 83 -12.05 -17.24 7.38
CA ASN A 83 -10.90 -18.14 7.31
C ASN A 83 -9.63 -17.31 7.04
N PRO A 84 -8.90 -16.89 8.07
CA PRO A 84 -7.63 -16.23 7.87
C PRO A 84 -6.71 -17.17 7.09
N ARG A 85 -5.93 -16.58 6.18
CA ARG A 85 -4.96 -17.34 5.41
C ARG A 85 -4.03 -18.05 6.39
N LYS A 86 -3.93 -19.37 6.31
CA LYS A 86 -3.01 -20.14 7.13
C LYS A 86 -1.59 -19.84 6.66
N ASN A 87 -0.78 -19.26 7.53
CA ASN A 87 0.61 -18.89 7.25
C ASN A 87 1.61 -19.70 8.07
N PHE A 88 1.17 -20.85 8.59
CA PHE A 88 2.02 -21.78 9.31
C PHE A 88 1.66 -23.24 9.00
N VAL A 89 2.62 -24.12 9.22
CA VAL A 89 2.45 -25.56 9.38
C VAL A 89 3.36 -26.01 10.51
N LYS A 90 3.19 -27.22 11.03
CA LYS A 90 4.06 -27.75 12.09
C LYS A 90 5.53 -27.56 11.73
N GLY A 91 6.26 -26.85 12.58
CA GLY A 91 7.69 -26.57 12.42
C GLY A 91 8.06 -25.52 11.38
N CYS A 92 7.07 -24.83 10.75
CA CYS A 92 7.34 -23.78 9.77
C CYS A 92 6.30 -22.68 9.84
N VAL A 93 6.75 -21.42 9.76
CA VAL A 93 5.89 -20.23 9.72
C VAL A 93 6.38 -19.26 8.66
N LEU A 94 5.45 -18.66 7.93
CA LEU A 94 5.73 -17.58 7.00
C LEU A 94 5.58 -16.23 7.71
N VAL A 95 6.51 -15.31 7.46
CA VAL A 95 6.52 -13.96 8.04
C VAL A 95 6.71 -12.89 6.95
N GLY A 96 6.31 -11.67 7.23
CA GLY A 96 6.48 -10.53 6.32
C GLY A 96 5.94 -10.79 4.92
N ASP A 97 6.75 -10.50 3.92
CA ASP A 97 6.39 -10.66 2.51
C ASP A 97 6.07 -12.11 2.14
N ALA A 98 6.78 -13.08 2.72
CA ALA A 98 6.50 -14.49 2.50
C ALA A 98 5.10 -14.90 2.99
N ALA A 99 4.58 -14.23 4.02
CA ALA A 99 3.21 -14.40 4.51
C ALA A 99 2.19 -13.51 3.77
N SER A 100 2.61 -12.73 2.77
CA SER A 100 1.80 -11.74 2.07
C SER A 100 1.19 -10.72 3.04
N LEU A 101 2.01 -10.07 3.85
CA LEU A 101 1.60 -9.10 4.86
C LEU A 101 1.86 -7.64 4.44
N ILE A 102 2.22 -7.40 3.18
CA ILE A 102 2.41 -6.04 2.66
C ILE A 102 1.08 -5.28 2.67
N ASP A 103 1.09 -4.06 3.15
CA ASP A 103 -0.08 -3.19 3.13
C ASP A 103 -0.55 -2.96 1.67
N PRO A 104 -1.81 -3.30 1.34
CA PRO A 104 -2.27 -3.25 -0.05
C PRO A 104 -2.50 -1.84 -0.58
N PHE A 105 -2.55 -0.82 0.26
CA PHE A 105 -2.76 0.57 -0.14
C PHE A 105 -1.43 1.31 -0.34
N THR A 106 -0.52 1.20 0.62
CA THR A 106 0.77 1.91 0.61
C THR A 106 1.88 1.13 -0.06
N GLY A 107 1.81 -0.20 -0.08
CA GLY A 107 2.90 -1.10 -0.49
C GLY A 107 3.97 -1.27 0.61
N GLU A 108 3.72 -0.77 1.84
CA GLU A 108 4.63 -0.92 2.96
C GLU A 108 4.55 -2.32 3.57
N GLY A 109 5.70 -2.95 3.80
CA GLY A 109 5.78 -4.30 4.38
C GLY A 109 6.67 -4.40 5.60
N ILE A 110 7.56 -3.42 5.83
CA ILE A 110 8.62 -3.50 6.86
C ILE A 110 8.01 -3.62 8.27
N GLY A 111 7.02 -2.79 8.61
CA GLY A 111 6.36 -2.84 9.90
C GLY A 111 5.72 -4.20 10.18
N ASN A 112 4.97 -4.72 9.22
CA ASN A 112 4.31 -6.03 9.33
C ASN A 112 5.31 -7.19 9.37
N ALA A 113 6.45 -7.08 8.67
CA ALA A 113 7.52 -8.06 8.74
C ALA A 113 8.14 -8.10 10.14
N LEU A 114 8.39 -6.95 10.77
CA LEU A 114 8.91 -6.86 12.13
C LEU A 114 7.92 -7.43 13.15
N VAL A 115 6.63 -7.08 13.03
CA VAL A 115 5.58 -7.62 13.92
C VAL A 115 5.50 -9.12 13.82
N SER A 116 5.34 -9.66 12.60
CA SER A 116 5.23 -11.10 12.39
C SER A 116 6.50 -11.86 12.81
N GLY A 117 7.69 -11.30 12.54
CA GLY A 117 8.95 -11.87 12.99
C GLY A 117 9.06 -11.88 14.52
N LYS A 118 8.67 -10.80 15.21
CA LYS A 118 8.67 -10.74 16.68
C LYS A 118 7.74 -11.78 17.30
N LEU A 119 6.58 -12.00 16.70
CA LEU A 119 5.63 -12.99 17.20
C LEU A 119 6.15 -14.43 17.14
N THR A 120 7.04 -14.77 16.22
CA THR A 120 7.64 -16.13 16.17
C THR A 120 8.50 -16.43 17.38
N VAL A 121 9.04 -15.41 18.03
CA VAL A 121 9.80 -15.58 19.29
C VAL A 121 8.87 -15.83 20.45
N LYS A 122 7.71 -15.16 20.48
CA LYS A 122 6.68 -15.35 21.50
C LYS A 122 5.95 -16.69 21.34
N TYR A 123 5.69 -17.11 20.11
CA TYR A 123 5.00 -18.33 19.74
C TYR A 123 5.87 -19.18 18.80
N PRO A 124 6.81 -19.97 19.34
CA PRO A 124 7.59 -20.89 18.52
C PRO A 124 6.65 -21.92 17.89
N VAL A 125 6.53 -21.93 16.57
CA VAL A 125 5.55 -22.77 15.85
C VAL A 125 6.09 -24.18 15.73
N ILE A 126 6.05 -24.94 16.83
CA ILE A 126 6.49 -26.34 16.90
C ILE A 126 5.36 -27.33 16.68
N ASP A 127 4.12 -26.89 16.89
CA ASP A 127 2.90 -27.70 16.73
C ASP A 127 1.73 -26.85 16.20
N GLU A 128 0.56 -27.46 16.06
CA GLU A 128 -0.65 -26.79 15.57
C GLU A 128 -1.17 -25.76 16.57
N ILE A 129 -1.04 -26.01 17.87
CA ILE A 129 -1.57 -25.13 18.94
C ILE A 129 -0.82 -23.79 18.90
N THR A 130 0.51 -23.83 18.99
CA THR A 130 1.36 -22.63 18.94
C THR A 130 1.25 -21.90 17.60
N GLY A 131 1.02 -22.63 16.51
CA GLY A 131 0.73 -22.03 15.21
C GLY A 131 -0.58 -21.25 15.16
N VAL A 132 -1.64 -21.78 15.79
CA VAL A 132 -2.94 -21.10 15.91
C VAL A 132 -2.82 -19.87 16.80
N GLU A 133 -2.12 -19.95 17.92
CA GLU A 133 -1.86 -18.81 18.81
C GLU A 133 -1.10 -17.68 18.08
N TYR A 134 -0.02 -18.04 17.38
CA TYR A 134 0.71 -17.10 16.54
C TYR A 134 -0.19 -16.41 15.52
N GLN A 135 -0.97 -17.18 14.78
CA GLN A 135 -1.83 -16.65 13.72
C GLN A 135 -2.94 -15.76 14.29
N THR A 136 -3.54 -16.15 15.42
CA THR A 136 -4.59 -15.35 16.06
C THR A 136 -4.06 -14.00 16.48
N GLU A 137 -2.97 -13.96 17.23
CA GLU A 137 -2.39 -12.68 17.67
C GLU A 137 -1.91 -11.83 16.50
N LEU A 138 -1.33 -12.43 15.47
CA LEU A 138 -0.92 -11.70 14.27
C LEU A 138 -2.12 -10.99 13.63
N TRP A 139 -3.23 -11.69 13.43
CA TRP A 139 -4.42 -11.09 12.81
C TRP A 139 -5.15 -10.12 13.71
N ASP A 140 -5.10 -10.29 15.03
CA ASP A 140 -5.61 -9.31 15.98
C ASP A 140 -4.81 -7.99 15.91
N MET A 141 -3.50 -8.08 15.70
CA MET A 141 -2.63 -6.89 15.60
C MET A 141 -2.76 -6.15 14.27
N ILE A 142 -2.74 -6.85 13.14
CA ILE A 142 -2.61 -6.21 11.81
C ILE A 142 -3.83 -6.37 10.90
N GLY A 143 -4.76 -7.24 11.26
CA GLY A 143 -5.84 -7.66 10.36
C GLY A 143 -6.83 -6.54 10.06
N GLU A 144 -7.18 -5.72 11.04
CA GLU A 144 -8.08 -4.59 10.82
C GLU A 144 -7.45 -3.53 9.91
N GLU A 145 -6.16 -3.24 10.12
CA GLU A 145 -5.40 -2.31 9.29
C GLU A 145 -5.36 -2.78 7.83
N LEU A 146 -4.95 -4.02 7.59
CA LEU A 146 -4.92 -4.59 6.23
C LEU A 146 -6.29 -4.56 5.55
N THR A 147 -7.37 -4.75 6.32
CA THR A 147 -8.74 -4.67 5.80
C THR A 147 -9.09 -3.25 5.37
N ASN A 148 -8.75 -2.26 6.18
CA ASN A 148 -9.01 -0.86 5.90
C ASN A 148 -8.20 -0.39 4.69
N SER A 149 -6.92 -0.73 4.63
CA SER A 149 -6.05 -0.46 3.49
C SER A 149 -6.57 -1.07 2.19
N HIS A 150 -7.06 -2.31 2.24
CA HIS A 150 -7.68 -2.92 1.07
C HIS A 150 -8.96 -2.21 0.60
N ARG A 151 -9.78 -1.73 1.53
CA ARG A 151 -10.95 -0.91 1.19
C ARG A 151 -10.56 0.40 0.52
N LEU A 152 -9.53 1.07 1.04
CA LEU A 152 -8.97 2.29 0.46
C LEU A 152 -8.44 2.03 -0.95
N GLN A 153 -7.68 0.96 -1.15
CA GLN A 153 -7.20 0.55 -2.47
C GLN A 153 -8.35 0.37 -3.47
N LYS A 154 -9.44 -0.28 -3.06
CA LYS A 154 -10.64 -0.43 -3.91
C LYS A 154 -11.33 0.90 -4.22
N MET A 155 -11.28 1.85 -3.30
CA MET A 155 -11.88 3.17 -3.53
C MET A 155 -11.09 3.99 -4.55
N LEU A 156 -9.76 3.87 -4.60
CA LEU A 156 -8.93 4.54 -5.60
C LEU A 156 -9.33 4.20 -7.05
N LYS A 157 -9.87 3.01 -7.27
CA LYS A 157 -10.38 2.60 -8.59
C LYS A 157 -11.59 3.43 -9.06
N ARG A 158 -12.28 4.13 -8.15
CA ARG A 158 -13.43 4.99 -8.48
C ARG A 158 -12.97 6.41 -8.80
N ARG A 159 -12.35 6.61 -9.97
CA ARG A 159 -11.76 7.89 -10.41
C ARG A 159 -12.64 9.11 -10.14
N ARG A 160 -13.95 9.05 -10.50
CA ARG A 160 -14.86 10.19 -10.31
C ARG A 160 -15.02 10.58 -8.84
N LEU A 161 -15.14 9.59 -7.96
CA LEU A 161 -15.26 9.80 -6.51
C LEU A 161 -13.96 10.39 -5.95
N MET A 162 -12.82 9.85 -6.35
CA MET A 162 -11.51 10.31 -5.89
C MET A 162 -11.22 11.74 -6.38
N ASN A 163 -11.47 12.05 -7.65
CA ASN A 163 -11.29 13.40 -8.18
C ASN A 163 -12.18 14.42 -7.46
N PHE A 164 -13.42 14.05 -7.17
CA PHE A 164 -14.30 14.91 -6.36
C PHE A 164 -13.74 15.13 -4.97
N PHE A 165 -13.29 14.07 -4.30
CA PHE A 165 -12.73 14.13 -2.95
C PHE A 165 -11.44 14.96 -2.91
N PHE A 166 -10.49 14.74 -3.81
CA PHE A 166 -9.25 15.52 -3.87
C PHE A 166 -9.49 16.98 -4.21
N ARG A 167 -10.40 17.30 -5.14
CA ARG A 167 -10.78 18.69 -5.41
C ARG A 167 -11.35 19.40 -4.18
N LYS A 168 -12.11 18.69 -3.37
CA LYS A 168 -12.68 19.25 -2.14
C LYS A 168 -11.61 19.39 -1.06
N ALA A 169 -10.74 18.41 -0.92
CA ALA A 169 -9.63 18.44 0.01
C ALA A 169 -8.61 19.55 -0.30
N SER A 170 -8.31 19.79 -1.58
CA SER A 170 -7.39 20.87 -1.98
C SER A 170 -7.89 22.27 -1.59
N ARG A 171 -9.18 22.44 -1.31
CA ARG A 171 -9.81 23.71 -0.93
C ARG A 171 -10.11 23.86 0.55
N LYS A 172 -9.95 22.79 1.35
CA LYS A 172 -10.32 22.76 2.77
C LYS A 172 -9.17 22.24 3.62
N PRO A 173 -8.48 23.12 4.40
CA PRO A 173 -7.35 22.72 5.25
C PRO A 173 -7.70 21.57 6.22
N ALA A 174 -8.88 21.59 6.83
CA ALA A 174 -9.33 20.52 7.74
C ALA A 174 -9.41 19.15 7.05
N LEU A 175 -9.73 19.09 5.76
CA LEU A 175 -9.74 17.85 4.98
C LEU A 175 -8.33 17.42 4.59
N GLN A 176 -7.41 18.35 4.41
CA GLN A 176 -5.99 18.07 4.18
C GLN A 176 -5.35 17.46 5.43
N GLU A 177 -5.61 18.02 6.62
CA GLU A 177 -5.16 17.45 7.89
C GLU A 177 -5.66 16.01 8.05
N VAL A 178 -6.96 15.78 7.85
CA VAL A 178 -7.54 14.44 7.93
C VAL A 178 -6.86 13.49 6.94
N LEU A 179 -6.60 13.89 5.69
CA LEU A 179 -5.89 13.07 4.71
C LEU A 179 -4.45 12.79 5.13
N THR A 180 -3.77 13.79 5.70
CA THR A 180 -2.41 13.66 6.20
C THR A 180 -2.36 12.68 7.38
N ASP A 181 -3.26 12.84 8.34
CA ASP A 181 -3.38 11.94 9.49
C ASP A 181 -3.66 10.49 9.05
N MET A 182 -4.47 10.31 8.03
CA MET A 182 -4.81 9.00 7.50
C MET A 182 -3.64 8.31 6.80
N LEU A 183 -2.76 9.08 6.18
CA LEU A 183 -1.54 8.55 5.57
C LEU A 183 -0.46 8.22 6.59
N HIS A 184 -0.44 8.93 7.74
CA HIS A 184 0.58 8.80 8.77
C HIS A 184 0.11 8.02 9.99
N ASN A 185 -1.18 8.04 10.31
CA ASN A 185 -1.74 7.42 11.50
C ASN A 185 -2.68 6.28 11.15
N LYS A 186 -2.25 5.05 11.41
CA LYS A 186 -2.96 3.82 11.12
C LYS A 186 -4.31 3.72 11.85
N GLU A 187 -4.41 4.27 13.06
CA GLU A 187 -5.67 4.31 13.82
C GLU A 187 -6.74 5.18 13.14
N SER A 188 -6.33 6.25 12.49
CA SER A 188 -7.25 7.17 11.77
C SER A 188 -7.89 6.54 10.54
N GLN A 189 -7.32 5.48 9.98
CA GLN A 189 -7.88 4.76 8.84
C GLN A 189 -9.23 4.10 9.18
N GLY A 190 -9.49 3.79 10.44
CA GLY A 190 -10.78 3.29 10.92
C GLY A 190 -11.94 4.27 10.71
N SER A 191 -11.67 5.56 10.65
CA SER A 191 -12.69 6.63 10.47
C SER A 191 -13.45 6.54 9.15
N PHE A 192 -12.85 5.92 8.10
CA PHE A 192 -13.56 5.65 6.83
C PHE A 192 -14.70 4.64 6.93
N ARG A 193 -14.79 3.88 8.00
CA ARG A 193 -15.91 2.95 8.23
C ARG A 193 -17.21 3.71 8.47
N SER A 194 -17.15 4.94 8.96
CA SER A 194 -18.32 5.75 9.27
C SER A 194 -18.90 6.38 8.02
N LYS A 195 -20.15 6.01 7.67
CA LYS A 195 -20.96 6.75 6.70
C LYS A 195 -21.02 8.24 7.06
N TRP A 196 -20.95 8.56 8.34
CA TRP A 196 -20.92 9.91 8.90
C TRP A 196 -19.69 10.70 8.49
N PHE A 197 -18.52 10.07 8.41
CA PHE A 197 -17.30 10.72 7.90
C PHE A 197 -17.50 11.21 6.46
N TRP A 198 -18.04 10.34 5.60
CA TRP A 198 -18.31 10.69 4.21
C TRP A 198 -19.40 11.76 4.08
N ILE A 199 -20.44 11.69 4.89
CA ILE A 199 -21.49 12.71 4.92
C ILE A 199 -20.93 14.05 5.40
N LYS A 200 -20.15 14.08 6.49
CA LYS A 200 -19.47 15.29 6.96
C LYS A 200 -18.51 15.87 5.91
N SER A 201 -17.69 15.04 5.30
CA SER A 201 -16.77 15.50 4.26
C SER A 201 -17.47 15.99 2.98
N LEU A 202 -18.72 15.58 2.75
CA LEU A 202 -19.54 16.02 1.62
C LEU A 202 -20.31 17.31 1.94
N LEU A 203 -20.76 17.51 3.18
CA LEU A 203 -21.62 18.63 3.59
C LEU A 203 -20.85 19.86 4.09
N PHE A 204 -19.69 19.70 4.67
CA PHE A 204 -18.82 20.75 5.19
C PHE A 204 -17.52 20.84 4.39
#